data_6c054cfb37a0a3c17966afa4ac99f460
#
_entry.id   6c054cfb37a0a3c17966afa4ac99f460
#
_cell.length_a   1.000
_cell.length_b   1.000
_cell.length_c   1.000
_cell.angle_alpha   90.00
_cell.angle_beta   90.00
_cell.angle_gamma   90.00
#
_symmetry.space_group_name_H-M   'P 1'
#
loop_
_entity.id
_entity.type
_entity.pdbx_description
1 polymer ?
#
loop_
_entity_poly.entity_id
_entity_poly.type
_entity_poly.pdbx_seq_one_letter_code
_entity_poly.pdbx_strand_id
1 'polypeptide(L)'
;MALHSVTPNSHRPGTEGDPAAERRQLMLLTAATGCVAAAGVAVPLVSSLAPSERARAMGAGVEVDISDLPPGGVKTVEWRGKPVWIMRRTPEMLAALPQQDAALADPASRKDQQPEYARNPQRSIRPEVFVTVGICTHLGCSPTAVPAGTSNPSVGDQWQGLSLIHISEPTRQEAI
;
A
#
# COMPACT_ATOMS: atom_id res chain seq x y z
N MET A 1 -0.52 -84.27 -66.11
CA MET A 1 0.63 -83.89 -65.33
C MET A 1 0.72 -82.39 -65.41
N ALA A 2 0.05 -81.66 -64.43
CA ALA A 2 -0.06 -80.17 -64.44
C ALA A 2 0.81 -79.61 -63.37
N LEU A 3 1.79 -78.85 -63.77
CA LEU A 3 2.69 -78.16 -62.88
C LEU A 3 2.02 -76.86 -62.39
N HIS A 4 1.72 -76.84 -61.07
CA HIS A 4 1.29 -75.60 -60.36
C HIS A 4 2.52 -74.72 -60.13
N SER A 5 2.51 -73.59 -60.79
CA SER A 5 3.48 -72.54 -60.51
C SER A 5 3.02 -71.73 -59.28
N VAL A 6 3.74 -71.85 -58.20
CA VAL A 6 3.53 -71.03 -56.99
C VAL A 6 4.28 -69.70 -57.23
N THR A 7 3.54 -68.62 -57.38
CA THR A 7 4.09 -67.27 -57.38
C THR A 7 4.43 -66.86 -55.94
N PRO A 8 5.66 -66.38 -55.65
CA PRO A 8 6.00 -65.87 -54.31
C PRO A 8 5.29 -64.54 -54.07
N ASN A 9 4.52 -64.51 -53.04
CA ASN A 9 3.86 -63.31 -52.53
C ASN A 9 4.95 -62.34 -52.05
N SER A 10 5.16 -61.27 -52.81
CA SER A 10 6.06 -60.20 -52.42
C SER A 10 5.39 -59.38 -51.29
N HIS A 11 5.68 -59.76 -50.08
CA HIS A 11 5.38 -58.95 -48.91
C HIS A 11 6.21 -57.68 -48.97
N ARG A 12 5.61 -56.56 -49.41
CA ARG A 12 6.22 -55.22 -49.21
C ARG A 12 6.29 -55.02 -47.69
N PRO A 13 7.47 -54.73 -47.13
CA PRO A 13 7.53 -54.28 -45.76
C PRO A 13 6.84 -52.90 -45.73
N GLY A 14 5.60 -52.85 -45.25
CA GLY A 14 4.95 -51.62 -44.82
C GLY A 14 5.85 -51.09 -43.71
N THR A 15 6.22 -49.84 -43.80
CA THR A 15 6.84 -49.09 -42.72
C THR A 15 5.82 -48.94 -41.61
N GLU A 16 5.53 -50.04 -40.90
CA GLU A 16 4.84 -50.01 -39.63
C GLU A 16 5.86 -49.35 -38.66
N GLY A 17 5.60 -48.04 -38.39
CA GLY A 17 6.37 -47.33 -37.38
C GLY A 17 6.29 -48.08 -36.07
N ASP A 18 7.38 -48.16 -35.36
CA ASP A 18 7.44 -48.81 -34.05
C ASP A 18 6.33 -48.21 -33.14
N PRO A 19 5.32 -49.02 -32.75
CA PRO A 19 4.15 -48.53 -31.98
C PRO A 19 4.58 -47.89 -30.65
N ALA A 20 5.76 -48.25 -30.11
CA ALA A 20 6.32 -47.64 -28.93
C ALA A 20 6.86 -46.22 -29.23
N ALA A 21 7.43 -45.99 -30.42
CA ALA A 21 7.87 -44.68 -30.86
C ALA A 21 6.71 -43.72 -31.11
N GLU A 22 5.65 -44.19 -31.77
CA GLU A 22 4.43 -43.39 -32.01
C GLU A 22 3.75 -42.99 -30.70
N ARG A 23 3.61 -43.92 -29.76
CA ARG A 23 3.05 -43.63 -28.43
C ARG A 23 3.88 -42.61 -27.70
N ARG A 24 5.21 -42.70 -27.72
CA ARG A 24 6.12 -41.74 -27.11
C ARG A 24 5.98 -40.34 -27.74
N GLN A 25 5.87 -40.30 -29.05
CA GLN A 25 5.70 -39.05 -29.80
C GLN A 25 4.36 -38.38 -29.44
N LEU A 26 3.27 -39.14 -29.38
CA LEU A 26 1.98 -38.62 -28.94
C LEU A 26 2.01 -38.08 -27.51
N MET A 27 2.64 -38.80 -26.60
CA MET A 27 2.81 -38.33 -25.23
C MET A 27 3.60 -37.02 -25.16
N LEU A 28 4.67 -36.89 -25.92
CA LEU A 28 5.47 -35.66 -25.98
C LEU A 28 4.65 -34.49 -26.56
N LEU A 29 3.91 -34.74 -27.63
CA LEU A 29 3.03 -33.72 -28.22
C LEU A 29 1.94 -33.27 -27.26
N THR A 30 1.32 -34.22 -26.57
CA THR A 30 0.29 -33.89 -25.56
C THR A 30 0.87 -33.10 -24.39
N ALA A 31 2.03 -33.49 -23.90
CA ALA A 31 2.74 -32.77 -22.87
C ALA A 31 3.11 -31.34 -23.30
N ALA A 32 3.65 -31.18 -24.51
CA ALA A 32 4.02 -29.88 -25.05
C ALA A 32 2.79 -28.97 -25.20
N THR A 33 1.69 -29.50 -25.75
CA THR A 33 0.44 -28.76 -25.88
C THR A 33 -0.13 -28.36 -24.52
N GLY A 34 -0.06 -29.26 -23.53
CA GLY A 34 -0.48 -28.99 -22.16
C GLY A 34 0.36 -27.87 -21.52
N CYS A 35 1.67 -27.86 -21.71
CA CYS A 35 2.53 -26.78 -21.23
C CYS A 35 2.20 -25.42 -21.87
N VAL A 36 1.94 -25.39 -23.19
CA VAL A 36 1.55 -24.15 -23.88
C VAL A 36 0.20 -23.64 -23.37
N ALA A 37 -0.77 -24.53 -23.21
CA ALA A 37 -2.08 -24.16 -22.66
C ALA A 37 -1.98 -23.64 -21.21
N ALA A 38 -1.19 -24.32 -20.38
CA ALA A 38 -0.93 -23.88 -19.01
C ALA A 38 -0.24 -22.51 -18.95
N ALA A 39 0.76 -22.27 -19.79
CA ALA A 39 1.39 -20.96 -19.88
C ALA A 39 0.43 -19.88 -20.38
N GLY A 40 -0.42 -20.21 -21.36
CA GLY A 40 -1.44 -19.31 -21.90
C GLY A 40 -2.45 -18.84 -20.84
N VAL A 41 -2.76 -19.68 -19.86
CA VAL A 41 -3.62 -19.32 -18.72
C VAL A 41 -2.84 -18.65 -17.59
N ALA A 42 -1.64 -19.15 -17.28
CA ALA A 42 -0.83 -18.64 -16.17
C ALA A 42 -0.35 -17.20 -16.40
N VAL A 43 0.04 -16.84 -17.62
CA VAL A 43 0.56 -15.50 -17.93
C VAL A 43 -0.44 -14.39 -17.61
N PRO A 44 -1.71 -14.40 -18.12
CA PRO A 44 -2.68 -13.37 -17.77
C PRO A 44 -3.06 -13.40 -16.28
N LEU A 45 -3.09 -14.57 -15.66
CA LEU A 45 -3.40 -14.71 -14.25
C LEU A 45 -2.31 -14.07 -13.38
N VAL A 46 -1.04 -14.35 -13.64
CA VAL A 46 0.09 -13.76 -12.92
C VAL A 46 0.19 -12.26 -13.23
N SER A 47 -0.03 -11.84 -14.47
CA SER A 47 0.01 -10.42 -14.83
C SER A 47 -1.10 -9.61 -14.15
N SER A 48 -2.25 -10.24 -13.84
CA SER A 48 -3.35 -9.57 -13.12
C SER A 48 -2.99 -9.23 -11.66
N LEU A 49 -1.99 -9.89 -11.09
CA LEU A 49 -1.47 -9.56 -9.75
C LEU A 49 -0.55 -8.34 -9.76
N ALA A 50 -0.09 -7.90 -10.92
CA ALA A 50 0.71 -6.68 -11.03
C ALA A 50 -0.17 -5.45 -10.74
N PRO A 51 0.34 -4.47 -9.97
CA PRO A 51 -0.41 -3.24 -9.71
C PRO A 51 -0.75 -2.53 -11.02
N SER A 52 -2.00 -2.12 -11.17
CA SER A 52 -2.43 -1.31 -12.31
C SER A 52 -1.73 0.05 -12.31
N GLU A 53 -1.65 0.73 -13.46
CA GLU A 53 -1.09 2.08 -13.55
C GLU A 53 -1.82 3.06 -12.61
N ARG A 54 -3.12 2.88 -12.43
CA ARG A 54 -3.91 3.66 -11.46
C ARG A 54 -3.47 3.39 -10.01
N ALA A 55 -3.23 2.14 -9.65
CA ALA A 55 -2.74 1.79 -8.32
C ALA A 55 -1.32 2.32 -8.06
N ARG A 56 -0.46 2.33 -9.09
CA ARG A 56 0.88 2.95 -9.03
C ARG A 56 0.79 4.45 -8.87
N ALA A 57 -0.06 5.12 -9.63
CA ALA A 57 -0.29 6.56 -9.54
C ALA A 57 -0.83 6.97 -8.16
N MET A 58 -1.75 6.19 -7.58
CA MET A 58 -2.26 6.43 -6.21
C MET A 58 -1.18 6.26 -5.14
N GLY A 59 -0.12 5.49 -5.40
CA GLY A 59 1.02 5.32 -4.50
C GLY A 59 2.12 6.37 -4.66
N ALA A 60 2.04 7.22 -5.67
CA ALA A 60 3.02 8.26 -5.92
C ALA A 60 3.01 9.34 -4.83
N GLY A 61 4.14 10.05 -4.69
CA GLY A 61 4.21 11.24 -3.84
C GLY A 61 3.33 12.36 -4.40
N VAL A 62 2.70 13.12 -3.53
CA VAL A 62 1.92 14.30 -3.89
C VAL A 62 2.74 15.54 -3.51
N GLU A 63 2.99 16.41 -4.47
CA GLU A 63 3.59 17.72 -4.21
C GLU A 63 2.48 18.71 -3.86
N VAL A 64 2.66 19.43 -2.76
CA VAL A 64 1.69 20.39 -2.27
C VAL A 64 2.38 21.72 -2.02
N ASP A 65 1.90 22.76 -2.67
CA ASP A 65 2.31 24.12 -2.38
C ASP A 65 1.68 24.57 -1.06
N ILE A 66 2.53 24.98 -0.12
CA ILE A 66 2.16 25.48 1.21
C ILE A 66 2.52 26.95 1.41
N SER A 67 2.95 27.66 0.36
CA SER A 67 3.36 29.07 0.43
C SER A 67 2.19 29.98 0.79
N ASP A 68 0.99 29.62 0.34
CA ASP A 68 -0.28 30.31 0.61
C ASP A 68 -0.89 29.98 1.97
N LEU A 69 -0.32 29.00 2.71
CA LEU A 69 -0.86 28.56 3.99
C LEU A 69 -0.48 29.55 5.11
N PRO A 70 -1.43 30.23 5.76
CA PRO A 70 -1.14 31.13 6.84
C PRO A 70 -0.58 30.40 8.07
N PRO A 71 0.18 31.07 8.94
CA PRO A 71 0.59 30.51 10.21
C PRO A 71 -0.64 30.05 11.04
N GLY A 72 -0.58 28.82 11.59
CA GLY A 72 -1.72 28.19 12.26
C GLY A 72 -2.75 27.57 11.33
N GLY A 73 -2.62 27.76 10.01
CA GLY A 73 -3.53 27.19 9.03
C GLY A 73 -3.32 25.70 8.83
N VAL A 74 -4.38 25.02 8.39
CA VAL A 74 -4.40 23.59 8.03
C VAL A 74 -4.90 23.45 6.61
N LYS A 75 -4.16 22.71 5.79
CA LYS A 75 -4.53 22.32 4.43
C LYS A 75 -4.74 20.83 4.37
N THR A 76 -5.86 20.39 3.83
CA THR A 76 -6.15 18.96 3.66
C THR A 76 -5.90 18.58 2.22
N VAL A 77 -5.15 17.50 2.01
CA VAL A 77 -4.89 16.91 0.69
C VAL A 77 -5.19 15.43 0.74
N GLU A 78 -5.53 14.86 -0.40
CA GLU A 78 -5.76 13.42 -0.50
C GLU A 78 -4.46 12.71 -0.93
N TRP A 79 -4.08 11.68 -0.19
CA TRP A 79 -2.99 10.78 -0.54
C TRP A 79 -3.37 9.34 -0.27
N ARG A 80 -3.29 8.49 -1.29
CA ARG A 80 -3.68 7.08 -1.22
C ARG A 80 -5.11 6.85 -0.71
N GLY A 81 -6.05 7.73 -1.10
CA GLY A 81 -7.43 7.65 -0.64
C GLY A 81 -7.64 8.04 0.82
N LYS A 82 -6.64 8.65 1.46
CA LYS A 82 -6.72 9.12 2.85
C LYS A 82 -6.51 10.63 2.92
N PRO A 83 -7.26 11.35 3.77
CA PRO A 83 -6.98 12.74 4.02
C PRO A 83 -5.67 12.89 4.79
N VAL A 84 -4.80 13.73 4.28
CA VAL A 84 -3.54 14.13 4.92
C VAL A 84 -3.64 15.61 5.26
N TRP A 85 -3.34 15.94 6.49
CA TRP A 85 -3.33 17.29 6.99
C TRP A 85 -1.93 17.84 7.00
N ILE A 86 -1.78 19.03 6.48
CA ILE A 86 -0.57 19.81 6.49
C ILE A 86 -0.86 21.06 7.31
N MET A 87 -0.22 21.18 8.46
CA MET A 87 -0.41 22.31 9.37
C MET A 87 0.86 23.14 9.40
N ARG A 88 0.71 24.46 9.25
CA ARG A 88 1.79 25.41 9.46
C ARG A 88 1.76 25.90 10.92
N ARG A 89 2.67 25.37 11.74
CA ARG A 89 2.75 25.70 13.15
C ARG A 89 3.31 27.11 13.35
N THR A 90 2.76 27.81 14.36
CA THR A 90 3.32 29.08 14.81
C THR A 90 4.44 28.87 15.82
N PRO A 91 5.29 29.86 16.06
CA PRO A 91 6.32 29.78 17.11
C PRO A 91 5.73 29.51 18.51
N GLU A 92 4.56 30.06 18.78
CA GLU A 92 3.83 29.87 20.04
C GLU A 92 3.37 28.41 20.20
N MET A 93 2.86 27.80 19.13
CA MET A 93 2.49 26.37 19.12
C MET A 93 3.70 25.48 19.38
N LEU A 94 4.87 25.81 18.79
CA LEU A 94 6.11 25.08 19.03
C LEU A 94 6.60 25.23 20.47
N ALA A 95 6.49 26.43 21.06
CA ALA A 95 6.88 26.69 22.44
C ALA A 95 5.95 26.00 23.46
N ALA A 96 4.71 25.72 23.08
CA ALA A 96 3.74 25.01 23.92
C ALA A 96 3.96 23.47 23.96
N LEU A 97 4.64 22.88 22.96
CA LEU A 97 4.84 21.44 22.90
C LEU A 97 5.52 20.85 24.16
N PRO A 98 6.63 21.39 24.66
CA PRO A 98 7.27 20.84 25.86
C PRO A 98 6.42 20.94 27.12
N GLN A 99 5.48 21.89 27.17
CA GLN A 99 4.58 22.06 28.33
C GLN A 99 3.58 20.90 28.45
N GLN A 100 3.35 20.18 27.39
CA GLN A 100 2.42 19.04 27.35
C GLN A 100 3.13 17.68 27.51
N ASP A 101 4.45 17.64 27.59
CA ASP A 101 5.24 16.41 27.64
C ASP A 101 4.80 15.46 28.76
N ALA A 102 4.39 16.01 29.92
CA ALA A 102 3.93 15.22 31.04
C ALA A 102 2.62 14.46 30.77
N ALA A 103 1.81 14.94 29.83
CA ALA A 103 0.53 14.32 29.44
C ALA A 103 0.69 13.32 28.27
N LEU A 104 1.87 13.29 27.62
CA LEU A 104 2.10 12.46 26.46
C LEU A 104 2.64 11.08 26.87
N ALA A 105 2.17 10.03 26.19
CA ALA A 105 2.67 8.66 26.39
C ALA A 105 4.10 8.44 25.86
N ASP A 106 4.52 9.22 24.88
CA ASP A 106 5.87 9.19 24.28
C ASP A 106 6.28 10.58 23.80
N PRO A 107 6.64 11.50 24.70
CA PRO A 107 7.00 12.88 24.32
C PRO A 107 8.21 12.95 23.39
N ALA A 108 9.18 12.06 23.56
CA ALA A 108 10.40 12.04 22.74
C ALA A 108 10.30 11.25 21.44
N SER A 109 9.11 10.70 21.13
CA SER A 109 8.87 9.87 19.91
C SER A 109 9.87 8.72 19.76
N ARG A 110 10.09 7.98 20.84
CA ARG A 110 11.03 6.85 20.86
C ARG A 110 10.43 5.54 20.37
N LYS A 111 9.10 5.41 20.44
CA LYS A 111 8.40 4.22 19.94
C LYS A 111 8.54 4.10 18.43
N ASP A 112 8.60 2.86 17.95
CA ASP A 112 8.71 2.54 16.52
C ASP A 112 7.35 2.68 15.81
N GLN A 113 6.83 3.90 15.77
CA GLN A 113 5.53 4.25 15.18
C GLN A 113 5.68 5.24 14.03
N GLN A 114 6.87 5.79 13.85
CA GLN A 114 7.13 6.85 12.88
C GLN A 114 8.40 6.55 12.09
N PRO A 115 8.49 7.05 10.86
CA PRO A 115 9.73 7.01 10.09
C PRO A 115 10.88 7.68 10.87
N GLU A 116 12.09 7.19 10.68
CA GLU A 116 13.28 7.67 11.41
C GLU A 116 13.47 9.19 11.30
N TYR A 117 13.18 9.77 10.13
CA TYR A 117 13.27 11.22 9.92
C TYR A 117 12.25 12.06 10.72
N ALA A 118 11.20 11.44 11.25
CA ALA A 118 10.16 12.09 12.07
C ALA A 118 10.23 11.67 13.55
N ARG A 119 11.25 10.90 13.98
CA ARG A 119 11.49 10.50 15.37
C ARG A 119 12.14 11.62 16.15
N ASN A 120 11.40 12.66 16.41
CA ASN A 120 11.80 13.79 17.21
C ASN A 120 10.60 14.35 17.99
N PRO A 121 10.82 15.20 18.99
CA PRO A 121 9.72 15.77 19.79
C PRO A 121 8.68 16.52 18.94
N GLN A 122 9.09 17.12 17.83
CA GLN A 122 8.20 17.85 16.91
C GLN A 122 7.48 16.92 15.93
N ARG A 123 7.91 15.65 15.80
CA ARG A 123 7.36 14.64 14.88
C ARG A 123 7.24 15.12 13.44
N SER A 124 8.26 15.85 13.01
CA SER A 124 8.31 16.45 11.67
C SER A 124 9.75 16.69 11.23
N ILE A 125 9.99 16.74 9.92
CA ILE A 125 11.31 17.09 9.35
C ILE A 125 11.63 18.57 9.62
N ARG A 126 10.61 19.43 9.45
CA ARG A 126 10.69 20.87 9.75
C ARG A 126 9.74 21.17 10.90
N PRO A 127 10.19 21.77 11.98
CA PRO A 127 9.32 22.07 13.13
C PRO A 127 8.07 22.85 12.77
N GLU A 128 8.17 23.78 11.82
CA GLU A 128 7.06 24.64 11.41
C GLU A 128 6.00 23.91 10.59
N VAL A 129 6.34 22.76 9.96
CA VAL A 129 5.44 22.02 9.08
C VAL A 129 5.14 20.67 9.69
N PHE A 130 3.90 20.48 10.09
CA PHE A 130 3.43 19.20 10.61
C PHE A 130 2.54 18.52 9.57
N VAL A 131 2.86 17.26 9.27
CA VAL A 131 2.12 16.45 8.30
C VAL A 131 1.64 15.17 8.98
N THR A 132 0.35 14.90 8.91
CA THR A 132 -0.24 13.71 9.49
C THR A 132 -1.42 13.20 8.68
N VAL A 133 -1.71 11.91 8.80
CA VAL A 133 -2.96 11.35 8.26
C VAL A 133 -4.10 11.80 9.16
N GLY A 134 -5.13 12.44 8.58
CA GLY A 134 -6.28 12.97 9.28
C GLY A 134 -7.32 11.91 9.65
N ILE A 135 -6.87 10.71 10.04
CA ILE A 135 -7.74 9.58 10.42
C ILE A 135 -7.20 8.97 11.70
N CYS A 136 -8.07 8.84 12.70
CA CYS A 136 -7.73 8.16 13.95
C CYS A 136 -7.50 6.66 13.70
N THR A 137 -6.43 6.12 14.28
CA THR A 137 -6.09 4.69 14.16
C THR A 137 -7.04 3.77 14.92
N HIS A 138 -7.81 4.29 15.87
CA HIS A 138 -8.74 3.50 16.68
C HIS A 138 -10.00 3.11 15.89
N LEU A 139 -10.81 4.08 15.49
CA LEU A 139 -12.10 3.85 14.82
C LEU A 139 -12.27 4.64 13.52
N GLY A 140 -11.20 5.22 12.99
CA GLY A 140 -11.26 5.96 11.72
C GLY A 140 -11.92 7.33 11.80
N CYS A 141 -12.14 7.87 13.01
CA CYS A 141 -12.69 9.21 13.17
C CYS A 141 -11.71 10.27 12.65
N SER A 142 -12.22 11.33 12.05
CA SER A 142 -11.41 12.49 11.68
C SER A 142 -11.20 13.39 12.90
N PRO A 143 -9.96 13.66 13.32
CA PRO A 143 -9.68 14.61 14.38
C PRO A 143 -10.07 16.04 13.96
N THR A 144 -10.25 16.93 14.91
CA THR A 144 -10.52 18.35 14.67
C THR A 144 -9.35 19.17 15.22
N ALA A 145 -8.90 20.17 14.46
CA ALA A 145 -7.91 21.12 14.95
C ALA A 145 -8.56 22.05 15.99
N VAL A 146 -7.92 22.17 17.16
CA VAL A 146 -8.32 23.09 18.21
C VAL A 146 -7.28 24.20 18.28
N PRO A 147 -7.60 25.41 17.77
CA PRO A 147 -6.68 26.53 17.83
C PRO A 147 -6.44 27.00 19.26
N ALA A 148 -5.28 27.62 19.49
CA ALA A 148 -4.95 28.25 20.76
C ALA A 148 -6.01 29.28 21.17
N GLY A 149 -6.40 29.25 22.44
CA GLY A 149 -7.39 30.18 23.00
C GLY A 149 -8.85 29.85 22.66
N THR A 150 -9.10 28.71 22.02
CA THR A 150 -10.48 28.23 21.79
C THR A 150 -10.88 27.34 22.95
N SER A 151 -11.91 27.73 23.66
CA SER A 151 -12.51 26.88 24.69
C SER A 151 -13.25 25.72 24.04
N ASN A 152 -12.79 24.51 24.28
CA ASN A 152 -13.44 23.29 23.78
C ASN A 152 -13.88 22.48 25.02
N PRO A 153 -15.18 22.34 25.26
CA PRO A 153 -15.70 21.67 26.46
C PRO A 153 -15.28 20.19 26.55
N SER A 154 -14.85 19.59 25.43
CA SER A 154 -14.44 18.18 25.38
C SER A 154 -12.99 17.95 25.78
N VAL A 155 -12.11 18.96 25.69
CA VAL A 155 -10.66 18.82 25.90
C VAL A 155 -10.07 19.83 26.88
N GLY A 156 -10.87 20.75 27.38
CA GLY A 156 -10.45 21.82 28.30
C GLY A 156 -9.77 22.99 27.61
N ASP A 157 -9.61 24.07 28.36
CA ASP A 157 -9.12 25.36 27.82
C ASP A 157 -7.62 25.39 27.54
N GLN A 158 -6.86 24.43 28.05
CA GLN A 158 -5.42 24.38 27.92
C GLN A 158 -4.94 23.52 26.75
N TRP A 159 -5.85 22.82 26.08
CA TRP A 159 -5.49 21.94 24.97
C TRP A 159 -5.34 22.74 23.67
N GLN A 160 -4.18 22.57 23.02
CA GLN A 160 -3.90 23.14 21.71
C GLN A 160 -3.39 22.02 20.81
N GLY A 161 -4.09 21.70 19.75
CA GLY A 161 -3.67 20.64 18.85
C GLY A 161 -4.83 19.94 18.15
N LEU A 162 -4.72 18.65 17.98
CA LEU A 162 -5.76 17.83 17.33
C LEU A 162 -6.59 17.12 18.40
N SER A 163 -7.91 17.26 18.32
CA SER A 163 -8.86 16.63 19.23
C SER A 163 -9.84 15.74 18.49
N LEU A 164 -10.23 14.64 19.10
CA LEU A 164 -11.31 13.77 18.65
C LEU A 164 -12.57 14.08 19.45
N ILE A 165 -13.62 14.57 18.78
CA ILE A 165 -14.88 15.04 19.39
C ILE A 165 -15.59 13.97 20.25
N HIS A 166 -15.31 12.69 20.03
CA HIS A 166 -16.01 11.59 20.68
C HIS A 166 -15.23 10.89 21.79
N ILE A 167 -14.01 11.33 22.08
CA ILE A 167 -13.18 10.74 23.13
C ILE A 167 -12.81 11.82 24.12
N SER A 168 -13.46 11.79 25.26
CA SER A 168 -13.20 12.68 26.41
C SER A 168 -11.94 12.29 27.21
N GLU A 169 -11.16 11.34 26.73
CA GLU A 169 -9.86 11.01 27.30
C GLU A 169 -8.77 11.84 26.59
N PRO A 170 -7.72 12.25 27.34
CA PRO A 170 -6.58 12.92 26.73
C PRO A 170 -6.02 11.97 25.67
N THR A 171 -6.37 12.25 24.45
CA THR A 171 -6.02 11.41 23.32
C THR A 171 -4.52 11.34 23.21
N ARG A 172 -4.01 10.15 23.36
CA ARG A 172 -2.69 9.80 22.89
C ARG A 172 -2.58 10.28 21.44
N GLN A 173 -1.91 11.38 21.23
CA GLN A 173 -1.50 11.75 19.88
C GLN A 173 -0.44 10.74 19.45
N GLU A 174 -0.90 9.64 18.94
CA GLU A 174 -0.09 8.82 18.08
C GLU A 174 -0.10 9.50 16.73
N ALA A 175 0.86 10.40 16.52
CA ALA A 175 1.18 10.87 15.19
C ALA A 175 1.70 9.65 14.42
N ILE A 176 1.05 9.33 13.34
CA ILE A 176 1.45 8.27 12.40
C ILE A 176 2.47 8.84 11.45
#